data_4e08c53cfae65a4ebb8bba6394154afa
#
_entry.id   4e08c53cfae65a4ebb8bba6394154afa
#
_cell.length_a   1.000
_cell.length_b   1.000
_cell.length_c   1.000
_cell.angle_alpha   90.00
_cell.angle_beta   90.00
_cell.angle_gamma   90.00
#
_symmetry.space_group_name_H-M   'P 1'
#
loop_
_entity.id
_entity.type
_entity.pdbx_description
1 polymer ?
#
loop_
_entity_poly.entity_id
_entity_poly.type
_entity_poly.pdbx_seq_one_letter_code
_entity_poly.pdbx_strand_id
1 'polypeptide(L)'
;MPTINQLVRKGRLKSKKKAKTPALQGCPQKRGVCVRVYTSTPKKPNSALRKVARVRLTNGIEVTSYIPGVGHNLQEHSVVLIRGGRVKDLPGVRYHIIRGTMDTAGVDDRRQGRSKYGAKKPKGI
;
A
#
# COMPACT_ATOMS: atom_id res chain seq x y z
N MET A 1 -15.57 31.70 19.94
CA MET A 1 -15.89 30.67 20.97
C MET A 1 -17.39 30.57 21.17
N PRO A 2 -17.95 29.38 21.17
CA PRO A 2 -19.36 29.22 21.47
C PRO A 2 -19.65 29.49 22.96
N THR A 3 -20.82 30.00 23.22
CA THR A 3 -21.27 30.21 24.60
C THR A 3 -21.74 28.88 25.21
N ILE A 4 -21.86 28.85 26.55
CA ILE A 4 -22.35 27.66 27.25
C ILE A 4 -23.75 27.29 26.75
N ASN A 5 -24.62 28.29 26.53
CA ASN A 5 -25.96 28.03 26.03
C ASN A 5 -25.97 27.40 24.62
N GLN A 6 -25.03 27.81 23.77
CA GLN A 6 -24.89 27.22 22.44
C GLN A 6 -24.45 25.76 22.52
N LEU A 7 -23.53 25.42 23.42
CA LEU A 7 -23.09 24.06 23.64
C LEU A 7 -24.18 23.15 24.20
N VAL A 8 -25.02 23.71 25.11
CA VAL A 8 -26.17 22.98 25.68
C VAL A 8 -27.19 22.64 24.59
N ARG A 9 -27.46 23.60 23.69
CA ARG A 9 -28.45 23.40 22.63
C ARG A 9 -27.99 22.47 21.53
N LYS A 10 -26.75 22.61 21.08
CA LYS A 10 -26.25 21.87 19.90
C LYS A 10 -25.25 20.76 20.22
N GLY A 11 -24.62 20.82 21.42
CA GLY A 11 -23.58 19.89 21.79
C GLY A 11 -22.33 20.04 20.92
N ARG A 12 -21.36 19.17 21.15
CA ARG A 12 -20.14 19.12 20.36
C ARG A 12 -20.22 17.93 19.42
N LEU A 13 -19.92 18.17 18.15
CA LEU A 13 -19.83 17.10 17.16
C LEU A 13 -18.39 16.62 17.09
N LYS A 14 -18.21 15.32 17.29
CA LYS A 14 -16.87 14.73 17.08
C LYS A 14 -16.60 14.65 15.57
N SER A 15 -15.45 15.16 15.16
CA SER A 15 -15.03 15.01 13.78
C SER A 15 -14.68 13.55 13.53
N LYS A 16 -15.18 13.02 12.40
CA LYS A 16 -14.84 11.68 11.98
C LYS A 16 -13.43 11.67 11.43
N LYS A 17 -12.61 10.72 11.89
CA LYS A 17 -11.28 10.52 11.31
C LYS A 17 -11.43 9.93 9.92
N LYS A 18 -10.79 10.55 8.95
CA LYS A 18 -10.70 9.99 7.61
C LYS A 18 -9.77 8.78 7.63
N ALA A 19 -10.17 7.72 6.94
CA ALA A 19 -9.32 6.56 6.79
C ALA A 19 -8.06 6.93 6.01
N LYS A 20 -6.92 6.39 6.42
CA LYS A 20 -5.67 6.58 5.70
C LYS A 20 -5.62 5.77 4.39
N THR A 21 -6.51 4.81 4.25
CA THR A 21 -6.57 3.92 3.09
C THR A 21 -7.97 3.88 2.51
N PRO A 22 -8.48 5.01 1.95
CA PRO A 22 -9.87 5.06 1.48
C PRO A 22 -10.14 4.08 0.33
N ALA A 23 -9.15 3.75 -0.47
CA ALA A 23 -9.32 2.83 -1.61
C ALA A 23 -9.61 1.40 -1.18
N LEU A 24 -9.26 1.01 0.05
CA LEU A 24 -9.53 -0.34 0.57
C LEU A 24 -10.97 -0.50 1.05
N GLN A 25 -11.68 0.59 1.31
CA GLN A 25 -13.08 0.60 1.74
C GLN A 25 -13.36 -0.34 2.93
N GLY A 26 -12.47 -0.28 3.94
CA GLY A 26 -12.61 -1.09 5.14
C GLY A 26 -12.12 -2.53 5.03
N CYS A 27 -11.59 -2.94 3.88
CA CYS A 27 -11.02 -4.27 3.72
C CYS A 27 -9.55 -4.29 4.13
N PRO A 28 -9.05 -5.40 4.72
CA PRO A 28 -7.63 -5.48 5.05
C PRO A 28 -6.73 -5.52 3.81
N GLN A 29 -7.19 -6.14 2.73
CA GLN A 29 -6.50 -6.17 1.45
C GLN A 29 -7.52 -6.02 0.32
N LYS A 30 -7.03 -5.65 -0.87
CA LYS A 30 -7.87 -5.51 -2.06
C LYS A 30 -7.11 -5.99 -3.28
N ARG A 31 -7.78 -6.76 -4.12
CA ARG A 31 -7.19 -7.23 -5.38
C ARG A 31 -7.26 -6.13 -6.44
N GLY A 32 -6.26 -6.08 -7.30
CA GLY A 32 -6.24 -5.16 -8.41
C GLY A 32 -5.36 -5.65 -9.54
N VAL A 33 -5.36 -4.89 -10.63
CA VAL A 33 -4.57 -5.18 -11.82
C VAL A 33 -3.60 -4.03 -12.04
N CYS A 34 -2.32 -4.34 -12.29
CA CYS A 34 -1.32 -3.33 -12.57
C CYS A 34 -1.61 -2.64 -13.90
N VAL A 35 -1.81 -1.32 -13.85
CA VAL A 35 -1.98 -0.50 -15.04
C VAL A 35 -0.61 -0.09 -15.58
N ARG A 36 0.33 0.18 -14.68
CA ARG A 36 1.68 0.61 -15.03
C ARG A 36 2.64 0.24 -13.90
N VAL A 37 3.83 -0.22 -14.25
CA VAL A 37 4.90 -0.48 -13.29
C VAL A 37 6.08 0.42 -13.64
N TYR A 38 6.58 1.17 -12.65
CA TYR A 38 7.64 2.14 -12.88
C TYR A 38 8.43 2.36 -11.60
N THR A 39 9.45 3.22 -11.69
CA THR A 39 10.25 3.61 -10.53
C THR A 39 9.95 5.06 -10.17
N SER A 40 10.11 5.39 -8.90
CA SER A 40 9.89 6.73 -8.37
C SER A 40 11.03 7.13 -7.46
N THR A 41 11.44 8.40 -7.54
CA THR A 41 12.44 8.93 -6.62
C THR A 41 11.78 9.31 -5.30
N PRO A 42 12.45 9.05 -4.15
CA PRO A 42 11.90 9.45 -2.86
C PRO A 42 12.06 10.94 -2.63
N LYS A 43 11.45 11.42 -1.54
CA LYS A 43 11.60 12.80 -1.10
C LYS A 43 13.04 13.06 -0.66
N LYS A 44 13.50 14.32 -0.79
CA LYS A 44 14.76 14.75 -0.19
C LYS A 44 14.74 14.50 1.32
N PRO A 45 15.84 14.12 1.96
CA PRO A 45 17.21 14.01 1.43
C PRO A 45 17.57 12.65 0.83
N ASN A 46 16.60 11.74 0.69
CA ASN A 46 16.85 10.38 0.18
C ASN A 46 16.96 10.36 -1.34
N SER A 47 17.73 9.40 -1.84
CA SER A 47 17.91 9.20 -3.28
C SER A 47 17.98 7.72 -3.58
N ALA A 48 17.15 7.27 -4.48
CA ALA A 48 17.08 5.87 -4.92
C ALA A 48 16.06 5.75 -6.06
N LEU A 49 15.97 4.56 -6.63
CA LEU A 49 14.89 4.22 -7.56
C LEU A 49 13.94 3.27 -6.85
N ARG A 50 12.86 3.79 -6.30
CA ARG A 50 11.85 2.99 -5.59
C ARG A 50 10.89 2.38 -6.61
N LYS A 51 10.62 1.09 -6.47
CA LYS A 51 9.73 0.37 -7.38
C LYS A 51 8.29 0.54 -6.94
N VAL A 52 7.46 1.04 -7.84
CA VAL A 52 6.04 1.29 -7.57
C VAL A 52 5.20 0.81 -8.75
N ALA A 53 3.92 0.60 -8.49
CA ALA A 53 2.98 0.18 -9.52
C ALA A 53 1.68 0.97 -9.37
N ARG A 54 1.14 1.41 -10.49
CA ARG A 54 -0.20 1.97 -10.54
C ARG A 54 -1.18 0.81 -10.69
N VAL A 55 -2.07 0.63 -9.72
CA VAL A 55 -2.96 -0.52 -9.65
C VAL A 55 -4.42 -0.05 -9.69
N ARG A 56 -5.20 -0.64 -10.57
CA ARG A 56 -6.65 -0.46 -10.59
C ARG A 56 -7.29 -1.55 -9.75
N LEU A 57 -7.96 -1.16 -8.68
CA LEU A 57 -8.59 -2.10 -7.76
C LEU A 57 -9.93 -2.59 -8.30
N THR A 58 -10.44 -3.68 -7.72
CA THR A 58 -11.73 -4.26 -8.11
C THR A 58 -12.90 -3.31 -7.91
N ASN A 59 -12.75 -2.30 -7.04
CA ASN A 59 -13.77 -1.26 -6.85
C ASN A 59 -13.66 -0.09 -7.84
N GLY A 60 -12.77 -0.17 -8.82
CA GLY A 60 -12.58 0.84 -9.85
C GLY A 60 -11.63 1.97 -9.50
N ILE A 61 -11.12 2.01 -8.27
CA ILE A 61 -10.18 3.07 -7.83
C ILE A 61 -8.76 2.70 -8.25
N GLU A 62 -8.05 3.66 -8.85
CA GLU A 62 -6.63 3.50 -9.17
C GLU A 62 -5.77 4.10 -8.08
N VAL A 63 -4.75 3.37 -7.64
CA VAL A 63 -3.83 3.82 -6.60
C VAL A 63 -2.40 3.48 -6.98
N THR A 64 -1.45 4.24 -6.42
CA THR A 64 -0.03 3.93 -6.55
C THR A 64 0.39 3.13 -5.32
N SER A 65 0.97 1.95 -5.56
CA SER A 65 1.37 1.02 -4.49
C SER A 65 2.85 0.75 -4.58
N TYR A 66 3.49 0.60 -3.41
CA TYR A 66 4.91 0.27 -3.33
C TYR A 66 5.12 -1.24 -3.48
N ILE A 67 6.14 -1.61 -4.25
CA ILE A 67 6.53 -3.01 -4.39
C ILE A 67 7.69 -3.27 -3.43
N PRO A 68 7.45 -3.97 -2.28
CA PRO A 68 8.50 -4.18 -1.29
C PRO A 68 9.48 -5.27 -1.70
N GLY A 69 10.68 -5.21 -1.13
CA GLY A 69 11.71 -6.21 -1.33
C GLY A 69 12.62 -5.91 -2.52
N VAL A 70 13.56 -6.81 -2.74
CA VAL A 70 14.54 -6.69 -3.82
C VAL A 70 14.04 -7.42 -5.05
N GLY A 71 13.87 -6.69 -6.15
CA GLY A 71 13.42 -7.26 -7.41
C GLY A 71 11.96 -7.68 -7.41
N HIS A 72 11.38 -7.78 -8.58
CA HIS A 72 10.00 -8.23 -8.76
C HIS A 72 9.81 -8.73 -10.20
N ASN A 73 8.70 -9.43 -10.42
CA ASN A 73 8.32 -9.93 -11.74
C ASN A 73 7.06 -9.24 -12.28
N LEU A 74 6.66 -8.14 -11.69
CA LEU A 74 5.43 -7.45 -12.08
C LEU A 74 5.59 -6.71 -13.39
N GLN A 75 4.52 -6.71 -14.17
CA GLN A 75 4.43 -6.01 -15.43
C GLN A 75 3.00 -5.51 -15.62
N GLU A 76 2.75 -4.78 -16.68
CA GLU A 76 1.40 -4.32 -17.01
C GLU A 76 0.45 -5.53 -17.11
N HIS A 77 -0.75 -5.38 -16.56
CA HIS A 77 -1.80 -6.40 -16.49
C HIS A 77 -1.56 -7.52 -15.47
N SER A 78 -0.51 -7.45 -14.66
CA SER A 78 -0.33 -8.39 -13.56
C SER A 78 -1.41 -8.20 -12.50
N VAL A 79 -1.97 -9.30 -12.00
CA VAL A 79 -2.95 -9.27 -10.91
C VAL A 79 -2.20 -9.27 -9.58
N VAL A 80 -2.52 -8.32 -8.72
CA VAL A 80 -1.85 -8.14 -7.43
C VAL A 80 -2.85 -7.96 -6.31
N LEU A 81 -2.38 -8.18 -5.09
CA LEU A 81 -3.13 -7.91 -3.88
C LEU A 81 -2.42 -6.78 -3.14
N ILE A 82 -3.17 -5.75 -2.75
CA ILE A 82 -2.59 -4.61 -2.02
C ILE A 82 -3.13 -4.54 -0.61
N ARG A 83 -2.34 -3.93 0.28
CA ARG A 83 -2.72 -3.63 1.65
C ARG A 83 -2.42 -2.18 1.97
N GLY A 84 -2.99 -1.68 3.06
CA GLY A 84 -2.66 -0.35 3.54
C GLY A 84 -1.23 -0.28 4.05
N GLY A 85 -0.71 0.91 4.12
CA GLY A 85 0.64 1.20 4.60
C GLY A 85 1.31 2.23 3.73
N ARG A 86 1.55 3.39 4.32
CA ARG A 86 2.17 4.52 3.61
C ARG A 86 3.68 4.33 3.51
N VAL A 87 4.25 4.77 2.39
CA VAL A 87 5.70 4.90 2.24
C VAL A 87 6.06 6.36 2.48
N LYS A 88 6.75 6.62 3.58
CA LYS A 88 7.08 7.99 3.98
C LYS A 88 7.97 8.71 2.97
N ASP A 89 8.88 7.97 2.32
CA ASP A 89 9.79 8.53 1.33
C ASP A 89 9.13 8.88 0.00
N LEU A 90 7.96 8.33 -0.26
CA LEU A 90 7.29 8.52 -1.56
C LEU A 90 5.99 9.28 -1.37
N PRO A 91 5.84 10.45 -2.01
CA PRO A 91 4.60 11.21 -1.89
C PRO A 91 3.45 10.50 -2.60
N GLY A 92 2.30 10.45 -1.95
CA GLY A 92 1.09 9.87 -2.54
C GLY A 92 1.03 8.35 -2.55
N VAL A 93 2.03 7.66 -2.04
CA VAL A 93 2.03 6.20 -1.96
C VAL A 93 1.52 5.77 -0.59
N ARG A 94 0.28 5.27 -0.54
CA ARG A 94 -0.41 4.89 0.70
C ARG A 94 -0.61 3.39 0.84
N TYR A 95 -0.13 2.60 -0.11
CA TYR A 95 -0.42 1.17 -0.18
C TYR A 95 0.84 0.39 -0.51
N HIS A 96 0.83 -0.89 -0.16
CA HIS A 96 1.90 -1.84 -0.48
C HIS A 96 1.31 -3.02 -1.22
N ILE A 97 2.06 -3.55 -2.19
CA ILE A 97 1.73 -4.81 -2.85
C ILE A 97 2.20 -5.95 -1.95
N ILE A 98 1.33 -6.96 -1.76
CA ILE A 98 1.67 -8.14 -0.96
C ILE A 98 2.45 -9.11 -1.84
N ARG A 99 3.67 -9.45 -1.40
CA ARG A 99 4.54 -10.37 -2.13
C ARG A 99 4.10 -11.82 -1.90
N GLY A 100 4.27 -12.63 -2.91
CA GLY A 100 3.96 -14.06 -2.83
C GLY A 100 2.49 -14.41 -3.05
N THR A 101 1.67 -13.45 -3.48
CA THR A 101 0.25 -13.65 -3.77
C THR A 101 -0.06 -13.28 -5.22
N MET A 102 -1.07 -13.93 -5.80
CA MET A 102 -1.50 -13.67 -7.18
C MET A 102 -0.31 -13.77 -8.14
N ASP A 103 -0.11 -12.77 -9.00
CA ASP A 103 0.98 -12.77 -9.98
C ASP A 103 2.30 -12.24 -9.41
N THR A 104 2.32 -11.83 -8.14
CA THR A 104 3.53 -11.30 -7.51
C THR A 104 4.34 -12.44 -6.89
N ALA A 105 5.56 -12.66 -7.41
CA ALA A 105 6.47 -13.63 -6.81
C ALA A 105 7.00 -13.14 -5.47
N GLY A 106 7.37 -14.07 -4.58
CA GLY A 106 8.06 -13.72 -3.35
C GLY A 106 9.49 -13.24 -3.63
N VAL A 107 10.12 -12.69 -2.60
CA VAL A 107 11.52 -12.23 -2.71
C VAL A 107 12.43 -13.45 -2.63
N ASP A 108 13.29 -13.62 -3.64
CA ASP A 108 14.24 -14.73 -3.71
C ASP A 108 15.31 -14.60 -2.63
N ASP A 109 15.75 -15.74 -2.11
CA ASP A 109 16.85 -15.86 -1.14
C ASP A 109 16.62 -15.09 0.17
N ARG A 110 15.38 -14.75 0.45
CA ARG A 110 15.02 -14.06 1.69
C ARG A 110 15.00 -15.08 2.84
N ARG A 111 15.76 -14.83 3.91
CA ARG A 111 15.85 -15.73 5.07
C ARG A 111 15.17 -15.17 6.32
N GLN A 112 15.08 -13.85 6.44
CA GLN A 112 14.46 -13.18 7.58
C GLN A 112 13.20 -12.42 7.13
N GLY A 113 12.18 -12.41 7.98
CA GLY A 113 10.93 -11.73 7.67
C GLY A 113 10.23 -12.27 6.45
N ARG A 114 10.33 -13.57 6.20
CA ARG A 114 9.84 -14.20 4.97
C ARG A 114 8.35 -14.01 4.73
N SER A 115 7.56 -14.01 5.78
CA SER A 115 6.11 -13.82 5.63
C SER A 115 5.76 -12.43 5.08
N LYS A 116 6.58 -11.43 5.36
CA LYS A 116 6.35 -10.07 4.85
C LYS A 116 6.67 -9.94 3.36
N TYR A 117 7.53 -10.82 2.84
CA TYR A 117 8.01 -10.75 1.47
C TYR A 117 7.63 -11.97 0.64
N GLY A 118 6.75 -12.81 1.17
CA GLY A 118 6.23 -13.96 0.42
C GLY A 118 7.25 -15.05 0.13
N ALA A 119 8.31 -15.15 0.92
CA ALA A 119 9.35 -16.15 0.71
C ALA A 119 9.03 -17.44 1.44
N LYS A 120 9.29 -18.57 0.79
CA LYS A 120 9.09 -19.89 1.37
C LYS A 120 10.23 -20.26 2.31
N LYS A 121 9.97 -21.19 3.24
CA LYS A 121 10.99 -21.72 4.13
C LYS A 121 12.11 -22.35 3.31
N PRO A 122 13.38 -21.98 3.55
CA PRO A 122 14.49 -22.61 2.83
C PRO A 122 14.58 -24.11 3.15
N LYS A 123 14.83 -24.93 2.13
CA LYS A 123 15.05 -26.35 2.31
C LYS A 123 16.44 -26.59 2.87
N GLY A 124 16.58 -27.56 3.79
CA GLY A 124 17.88 -27.95 4.32
C GLY A 124 18.38 -27.11 5.50
N ILE A 125 17.51 -26.31 6.10
CA ILE A 125 17.84 -25.54 7.31
C ILE A 125 17.01 -26.02 8.48
#